data_38a34bddd6bf8a490df4b40490842d4f
#
_entry.id   38a34bddd6bf8a490df4b40490842d4f
#
_cell.length_a   1.000
_cell.length_b   1.000
_cell.length_c   1.000
_cell.angle_alpha   90.00
_cell.angle_beta   90.00
_cell.angle_gamma   90.00
#
_symmetry.space_group_name_H-M   'P 1'
#
loop_
_entity.id
_entity.type
_entity.pdbx_description
1 polymer ?
#
loop_
_entity_poly.entity_id
_entity_poly.type
_entity_poly.pdbx_seq_one_letter_code
_entity_poly.pdbx_strand_id
1 'polypeptide(L)'
;MYLSDIHTHSIASGHGTTCTISDMAKAASQKGLKLLGITDHGPATLAAGTSSYFRSLIYSPRKRFDVELLYGIELNILNTDGKTDLPQELLDKLDYAIASMHYQNFRPKT
;
A
#
# COMPACT_ATOMS: atom_id res chain seq x y z
N MET A 1 -0.20 16.81 -19.72
CA MET A 1 -0.89 15.63 -19.17
C MET A 1 -0.30 15.28 -17.82
N TYR A 2 -1.16 15.05 -16.86
CA TYR A 2 -0.73 14.63 -15.50
C TYR A 2 -0.61 13.11 -15.47
N LEU A 3 0.56 12.61 -15.09
CA LEU A 3 0.82 11.17 -15.07
C LEU A 3 0.95 10.69 -13.63
N SER A 4 0.11 9.74 -13.24
CA SER A 4 0.10 9.17 -11.91
C SER A 4 -0.27 7.69 -11.95
N ASP A 5 0.17 6.96 -10.93
CA ASP A 5 -0.27 5.61 -10.66
C ASP A 5 -0.46 5.48 -9.15
N ILE A 6 -1.67 5.17 -8.71
CA ILE A 6 -2.03 5.16 -7.29
C ILE A 6 -2.38 3.77 -6.74
N HIS A 7 -2.12 2.70 -7.51
CA HIS A 7 -2.32 1.34 -7.02
C HIS A 7 -1.10 0.51 -7.41
N THR A 8 -0.09 0.50 -6.54
CA THR A 8 1.17 -0.19 -6.78
C THR A 8 1.63 -0.95 -5.55
N HIS A 9 2.50 -1.92 -5.75
CA HIS A 9 3.01 -2.79 -4.70
C HIS A 9 4.53 -2.82 -4.72
N SER A 10 5.13 -2.69 -3.52
CA SER A 10 6.55 -2.86 -3.31
C SER A 10 6.85 -4.27 -2.81
N ILE A 11 8.11 -4.52 -2.45
CA ILE A 11 8.55 -5.79 -1.85
C ILE A 11 7.71 -6.13 -0.60
N ALA A 12 7.16 -5.14 0.09
CA ALA A 12 6.36 -5.35 1.31
C ALA A 12 5.02 -6.03 1.08
N SER A 13 4.58 -6.19 -0.17
CA SER A 13 3.32 -6.90 -0.47
C SER A 13 3.41 -8.42 -0.36
N GLY A 14 4.60 -8.97 -0.35
CA GLY A 14 4.80 -10.41 -0.11
C GLY A 14 4.49 -11.34 -1.27
N HIS A 15 4.22 -10.82 -2.47
CA HIS A 15 3.85 -11.67 -3.62
C HIS A 15 4.91 -11.70 -4.72
N GLY A 16 6.17 -11.65 -4.34
CA GLY A 16 7.26 -11.97 -5.25
C GLY A 16 7.94 -10.80 -5.94
N THR A 17 7.45 -9.57 -5.81
CA THR A 17 8.21 -8.43 -6.30
C THR A 17 9.41 -8.16 -5.38
N THR A 18 10.54 -7.76 -5.98
CA THR A 18 11.74 -7.40 -5.23
C THR A 18 11.98 -5.89 -5.21
N CYS A 19 11.08 -5.11 -5.80
CA CYS A 19 11.25 -3.65 -5.89
C CYS A 19 10.98 -2.97 -4.56
N THR A 20 11.94 -2.16 -4.11
CA THR A 20 11.74 -1.25 -2.98
C THR A 20 10.95 -0.02 -3.44
N ILE A 21 10.46 0.77 -2.47
CA ILE A 21 9.79 2.04 -2.80
C ILE A 21 10.71 2.95 -3.59
N SER A 22 12.01 3.01 -3.24
CA SER A 22 12.98 3.82 -3.99
C SER A 22 13.16 3.32 -5.42
N ASP A 23 13.19 2.00 -5.65
CA ASP A 23 13.29 1.45 -7.00
C ASP A 23 12.07 1.84 -7.83
N MET A 24 10.89 1.80 -7.23
CA MET A 24 9.64 2.17 -7.88
C MET A 24 9.59 3.65 -8.22
N ALA A 25 10.02 4.51 -7.30
CA ALA A 25 10.07 5.95 -7.52
C ALA A 25 11.05 6.30 -8.64
N LYS A 26 12.20 5.62 -8.68
CA LYS A 26 13.17 5.82 -9.76
C LYS A 26 12.59 5.43 -11.11
N ALA A 27 11.94 4.29 -11.20
CA ALA A 27 11.30 3.83 -12.43
C ALA A 27 10.19 4.80 -12.86
N ALA A 28 9.39 5.26 -11.91
CA ALA A 28 8.33 6.23 -12.18
C ALA A 28 8.89 7.53 -12.73
N SER A 29 9.99 8.02 -12.15
CA SER A 29 10.68 9.21 -12.64
C SER A 29 11.17 9.03 -14.07
N GLN A 30 11.75 7.89 -14.39
CA GLN A 30 12.25 7.59 -15.73
C GLN A 30 11.12 7.54 -16.77
N LYS A 31 9.90 7.19 -16.35
CA LYS A 31 8.72 7.16 -17.22
C LYS A 31 7.95 8.47 -17.24
N GLY A 32 8.42 9.48 -16.52
CA GLY A 32 7.78 10.79 -16.49
C GLY A 32 6.57 10.89 -15.58
N LEU A 33 6.35 9.93 -14.69
CA LEU A 33 5.28 10.01 -13.69
C LEU A 33 5.63 11.09 -12.67
N LYS A 34 4.62 11.84 -12.22
CA LYS A 34 4.79 12.90 -11.23
C LYS A 34 4.27 12.51 -9.85
N LEU A 35 3.40 11.50 -9.79
CA LEU A 35 2.78 11.03 -8.56
C LEU A 35 2.74 9.51 -8.56
N LEU A 36 3.20 8.91 -7.48
CA LEU A 36 3.17 7.46 -7.29
C LEU A 36 2.55 7.15 -5.93
N GLY A 37 1.51 6.34 -5.92
CA GLY A 37 0.88 5.86 -4.69
C GLY A 37 1.32 4.43 -4.41
N ILE A 38 1.80 4.19 -3.20
CA ILE A 38 2.23 2.87 -2.74
C ILE A 38 1.09 2.28 -1.90
N THR A 39 0.52 1.16 -2.35
CA THR A 39 -0.61 0.51 -1.69
C THR A 39 -0.32 -0.96 -1.48
N ASP A 40 0.69 -1.26 -0.69
CA ASP A 40 1.04 -2.65 -0.39
C ASP A 40 -0.10 -3.37 0.32
N HIS A 41 -0.18 -4.68 0.12
CA HIS A 41 -1.19 -5.52 0.77
C HIS A 41 -1.11 -5.41 2.29
N GLY A 42 -2.27 -5.39 2.95
CA GLY A 42 -2.37 -5.32 4.39
C GLY A 42 -1.87 -6.58 5.11
N PRO A 43 -1.75 -6.49 6.45
CA PRO A 43 -1.07 -7.54 7.25
C PRO A 43 -1.67 -8.94 7.16
N ALA A 44 -2.95 -9.08 6.79
CA ALA A 44 -3.57 -10.40 6.65
C ALA A 44 -3.07 -11.17 5.42
N THR A 45 -2.42 -10.51 4.47
CA THR A 45 -1.85 -11.17 3.29
C THR A 45 -0.57 -11.91 3.70
N LEU A 46 -0.45 -13.17 3.28
CA LEU A 46 0.73 -13.97 3.60
C LEU A 46 2.01 -13.28 3.13
N ALA A 47 2.99 -13.22 4.02
CA ALA A 47 4.30 -12.60 3.79
C ALA A 47 4.27 -11.08 3.51
N ALA A 48 3.12 -10.42 3.66
CA ALA A 48 3.03 -8.98 3.56
C ALA A 48 3.61 -8.28 4.80
N GLY A 49 3.77 -6.96 4.69
CA GLY A 49 4.24 -6.15 5.81
C GLY A 49 3.29 -6.16 6.99
N THR A 50 3.84 -5.95 8.17
CA THR A 50 3.07 -5.85 9.41
C THR A 50 2.54 -4.43 9.62
N SER A 51 1.74 -4.24 10.69
CA SER A 51 1.32 -2.89 11.08
C SER A 51 2.51 -1.95 11.30
N SER A 52 3.65 -2.48 11.77
CA SER A 52 4.87 -1.67 11.96
C SER A 52 5.41 -1.12 10.64
N TYR A 53 5.31 -1.87 9.56
CA TYR A 53 5.67 -1.38 8.23
C TYR A 53 4.83 -0.17 7.86
N PHE A 54 3.50 -0.28 7.99
CA PHE A 54 2.60 0.83 7.63
C PHE A 54 2.82 2.03 8.54
N ARG A 55 3.12 1.82 9.81
CA ARG A 55 3.48 2.91 10.73
C ARG A 55 4.74 3.64 10.25
N SER A 56 5.72 2.92 9.73
CA SER A 56 6.96 3.52 9.24
C SER A 56 6.74 4.44 8.04
N LEU A 57 5.72 4.19 7.23
CA LEU A 57 5.42 5.01 6.06
C LEU A 57 5.06 6.45 6.44
N ILE A 58 4.48 6.66 7.61
CA ILE A 58 4.09 7.99 8.10
C ILE A 58 5.30 8.93 8.15
N TYR A 59 6.48 8.38 8.42
CA TYR A 59 7.72 9.13 8.57
C TYR A 59 8.63 9.05 7.35
N SER A 60 8.19 8.40 6.28
CA SER A 60 8.99 8.22 5.07
C SER A 60 8.99 9.48 4.20
N PRO A 61 10.04 9.70 3.40
CA PRO A 61 10.10 10.86 2.51
C PRO A 61 8.91 10.91 1.55
N ARG A 62 8.33 12.11 1.39
CA ARG A 62 7.16 12.33 0.52
C ARG A 62 7.55 12.60 -0.93
N LYS A 63 8.83 12.65 -1.23
CA LYS A 63 9.31 12.91 -2.58
C LYS A 63 10.64 12.18 -2.80
N ARG A 64 10.75 11.46 -3.90
CA ARG A 64 11.99 10.79 -4.32
C ARG A 64 12.09 10.90 -5.83
N PHE A 65 13.31 11.22 -6.33
CA PHE A 65 13.55 11.32 -7.77
C PHE A 65 12.57 12.26 -8.49
N ASP A 66 12.16 13.35 -7.82
CA ASP A 66 11.16 14.30 -8.31
C ASP A 66 9.76 13.71 -8.51
N VAL A 67 9.49 12.57 -7.92
CA VAL A 67 8.16 11.95 -7.89
C VAL A 67 7.55 12.15 -6.50
N GLU A 68 6.34 12.70 -6.44
CA GLU A 68 5.58 12.77 -5.19
C GLU A 68 5.08 11.39 -4.82
N LEU A 69 5.23 11.02 -3.54
CA LEU A 69 4.81 9.72 -3.03
C LEU A 69 3.62 9.88 -2.10
N LEU A 70 2.57 9.11 -2.38
CA LEU A 70 1.46 8.91 -1.46
C LEU A 70 1.60 7.53 -0.84
N TYR A 71 1.43 7.45 0.46
CA TYR A 71 1.54 6.19 1.19
C TYR A 71 0.17 5.74 1.65
N GLY A 72 -0.28 4.63 1.10
CA GLY A 72 -1.55 4.04 1.42
C GLY A 72 -1.41 2.56 1.74
N ILE A 73 -2.51 1.84 1.61
CA ILE A 73 -2.59 0.41 1.86
C ILE A 73 -3.68 -0.20 0.99
N GLU A 74 -3.48 -1.42 0.54
CA GLU A 74 -4.56 -2.24 0.02
C GLU A 74 -5.05 -3.13 1.15
N LEU A 75 -6.13 -2.69 1.82
CA LEU A 75 -6.73 -3.40 2.94
C LEU A 75 -7.38 -4.70 2.50
N ASN A 76 -7.31 -5.71 3.36
CA ASN A 76 -8.13 -6.91 3.20
C ASN A 76 -9.46 -6.72 3.95
N ILE A 77 -10.56 -6.96 3.26
CA ILE A 77 -11.89 -7.07 3.90
C ILE A 77 -11.97 -8.48 4.46
N LEU A 78 -12.13 -8.59 5.78
CA LEU A 78 -12.02 -9.86 6.48
C LEU A 78 -13.32 -10.61 6.66
N ASN A 79 -14.44 -9.89 6.70
CA ASN A 79 -15.75 -10.51 6.92
C ASN A 79 -16.90 -9.63 6.41
N THR A 80 -18.12 -10.12 6.54
CA THR A 80 -19.32 -9.44 6.04
C THR A 80 -19.70 -8.18 6.81
N ASP A 81 -19.08 -7.93 7.98
CA ASP A 81 -19.26 -6.65 8.69
C ASP A 81 -18.33 -5.56 8.15
N GLY A 82 -17.47 -5.91 7.17
CA GLY A 82 -16.53 -4.95 6.60
C GLY A 82 -15.29 -4.72 7.46
N LYS A 83 -14.99 -5.63 8.40
CA LYS A 83 -13.77 -5.52 9.19
C LYS A 83 -12.55 -5.63 8.28
N THR A 84 -11.53 -4.80 8.53
CA THR A 84 -10.29 -4.79 7.76
C THR A 84 -9.09 -5.10 8.66
N ASP A 85 -7.93 -5.28 8.03
CA ASP A 85 -6.73 -5.80 8.70
C ASP A 85 -5.75 -4.74 9.18
N LEU A 86 -6.16 -3.48 9.25
CA LEU A 86 -5.31 -2.43 9.82
C LEU A 86 -6.09 -1.62 10.85
N PRO A 87 -5.49 -1.30 12.03
CA PRO A 87 -6.17 -0.46 13.02
C PRO A 87 -6.52 0.92 12.49
N GLN A 88 -7.68 1.44 12.91
CA GLN A 88 -8.17 2.74 12.45
C GLN A 88 -7.18 3.86 12.72
N GLU A 89 -6.45 3.82 13.85
CA GLU A 89 -5.47 4.86 14.17
C GLU A 89 -4.38 4.97 13.11
N LEU A 90 -3.97 3.86 12.50
CA LEU A 90 -2.98 3.87 11.43
C LEU A 90 -3.60 4.31 10.11
N LEU A 91 -4.83 3.87 9.83
CA LEU A 91 -5.55 4.31 8.63
C LEU A 91 -5.68 5.83 8.59
N ASP A 92 -5.97 6.44 9.73
CA ASP A 92 -6.13 7.90 9.81
C ASP A 92 -4.85 8.67 9.49
N LYS A 93 -3.70 8.02 9.61
CA LYS A 93 -2.39 8.64 9.37
C LYS A 93 -1.82 8.37 7.99
N LEU A 94 -2.36 7.39 7.27
CA LEU A 94 -1.97 7.13 5.88
C LEU A 94 -2.70 8.10 4.96
N ASP A 95 -2.17 8.28 3.75
CA ASP A 95 -2.74 9.22 2.80
C ASP A 95 -4.07 8.72 2.23
N TYR A 96 -4.21 7.41 2.05
CA TYR A 96 -5.44 6.81 1.54
C TYR A 96 -5.41 5.29 1.71
N ALA A 97 -6.54 4.66 1.39
CA ALA A 97 -6.66 3.21 1.42
C ALA A 97 -7.49 2.72 0.24
N ILE A 98 -7.15 1.56 -0.27
CA ILE A 98 -7.96 0.78 -1.19
C ILE A 98 -8.40 -0.46 -0.40
N ALA A 99 -9.66 -0.86 -0.52
CA ALA A 99 -10.15 -2.05 0.17
C ALA A 99 -10.49 -3.13 -0.86
N SER A 100 -9.99 -4.33 -0.63
CA SER A 100 -10.19 -5.47 -1.53
C SER A 100 -10.60 -6.70 -0.73
N MET A 101 -11.44 -7.54 -1.34
CA MET A 101 -11.78 -8.83 -0.77
C MET A 101 -10.91 -9.89 -1.44
N HIS A 102 -9.96 -10.45 -0.69
CA HIS A 102 -9.13 -11.55 -1.16
C HIS A 102 -9.66 -12.85 -0.60
N TYR A 103 -9.91 -13.81 -1.47
CA TYR A 103 -10.57 -15.07 -1.11
C TYR A 103 -9.88 -15.79 0.06
N GLN A 104 -8.56 -15.74 0.12
CA GLN A 104 -7.78 -16.41 1.16
C GLN A 104 -7.98 -15.78 2.55
N ASN A 105 -8.34 -14.51 2.61
CA ASN A 105 -8.39 -13.73 3.85
C ASN A 105 -9.81 -13.45 4.32
N PHE A 106 -10.79 -13.63 3.46
CA PHE A 106 -12.18 -13.33 3.78
C PHE A 106 -12.88 -14.53 4.41
N ARG A 107 -13.57 -14.30 5.53
CA ARG A 107 -14.36 -15.31 6.21
C ARG A 107 -15.73 -14.73 6.49
N PRO A 108 -16.79 -15.21 5.78
CA PRO A 108 -18.12 -14.73 6.04
C PRO A 108 -18.56 -15.09 7.45
N LYS A 109 -19.32 -14.20 8.08
CA LYS A 109 -19.95 -14.50 9.36
C LYS A 109 -21.21 -15.32 9.13
N THR A 110 -21.41 -16.31 9.97
CA THR A 110 -22.61 -17.15 9.95
C THR A 110 -23.55 -16.75 11.08
#